data_79a208f8dc456f3cb470b3b40374b725
#
_entry.id   79a208f8dc456f3cb470b3b40374b725
#
_cell.length_a   1.000
_cell.length_b   1.000
_cell.length_c   1.000
_cell.angle_alpha   90.00
_cell.angle_beta   90.00
_cell.angle_gamma   90.00
#
_symmetry.space_group_name_H-M   'P 1'
#
loop_
_entity.id
_entity.type
_entity.pdbx_description
1 polymer ?
#
loop_
_entity_poly.entity_id
_entity_poly.type
_entity_poly.pdbx_seq_one_letter_code
_entity_poly.pdbx_strand_id
1 'polypeptide(L)'
;MVVGYVAPWKARAGGPSIKTIPARELTHLIYAFGAVSAEGSAELADRCLDTGACDGTSRSGPVGGNFAQLAELKRSNPKLRILIALGGWSGSKYFSAAAATPISRARFAQSVIEAFFRPYPGLFDGVDVDWEFPVSGGPPGNLARLEDRTNFTLLIAELRRKLDKLSASERRELELTIAVSAAPDKIVNLQAAALARLVDRFHLMAYDYHAGSALAAFNAPLFACAGDPNPDLNVDASVKALIRAGVPPAKVTLGVAFYGRAVADVPPENGGLFQKGATASEEWGGSDGVDYRDLVARQPEEQGFRRYWSDEAQVPWFYDAERRIWISYDDPLSIARKAMYARAHALAGIMIWDLFADDGSLLAALRTGTFPSQKSE
;
A
#
# COMPACT_ATOMS: atom_id res chain seq x y z
N MET A 1 8.26 -12.42 4.59
CA MET A 1 8.36 -11.09 5.26
C MET A 1 6.98 -10.52 5.50
N VAL A 2 6.85 -9.56 6.43
CA VAL A 2 5.63 -8.79 6.66
C VAL A 2 6.00 -7.31 6.59
N VAL A 3 5.40 -6.60 5.63
CA VAL A 3 5.60 -5.18 5.37
C VAL A 3 4.32 -4.45 5.75
N GLY A 4 4.38 -3.46 6.62
CA GLY A 4 3.20 -2.69 6.99
C GLY A 4 3.33 -1.22 6.60
N TYR A 5 2.37 -0.69 5.87
CA TYR A 5 2.27 0.74 5.65
C TYR A 5 1.58 1.42 6.83
N VAL A 6 2.03 2.63 7.13
CA VAL A 6 1.44 3.51 8.13
C VAL A 6 0.93 4.76 7.45
N ALA A 7 -0.34 5.08 7.68
CA ALA A 7 -1.02 6.28 7.23
C ALA A 7 -0.95 7.36 8.35
N PRO A 8 0.07 8.23 8.38
CA PRO A 8 0.34 9.10 9.52
C PRO A 8 -0.78 10.12 9.78
N TRP A 9 -1.59 10.46 8.79
CA TRP A 9 -2.76 11.33 9.00
C TRP A 9 -3.81 10.72 9.91
N LYS A 10 -3.84 9.38 10.08
CA LYS A 10 -4.67 8.67 11.06
C LYS A 10 -4.13 8.80 12.49
N ALA A 11 -2.83 9.08 12.66
CA ALA A 11 -2.17 9.25 13.96
C ALA A 11 -2.33 10.65 14.57
N ARG A 12 -3.35 11.41 14.15
CA ARG A 12 -3.70 12.72 14.75
C ARG A 12 -4.38 12.55 16.09
N ALA A 13 -4.59 13.67 16.80
CA ALA A 13 -5.17 13.68 18.15
C ALA A 13 -6.43 12.79 18.26
N GLY A 14 -6.37 11.82 19.17
CA GLY A 14 -7.44 10.82 19.36
C GLY A 14 -7.38 9.60 18.49
N GLY A 15 -6.45 9.53 17.51
CA GLY A 15 -6.22 8.38 16.65
C GLY A 15 -5.15 7.41 17.20
N PRO A 16 -4.79 6.38 16.41
CA PRO A 16 -3.72 5.45 16.74
C PRO A 16 -2.36 6.16 16.78
N SER A 17 -1.38 5.57 17.45
CA SER A 17 -0.03 6.11 17.60
C SER A 17 1.00 5.22 16.93
N ILE A 18 2.05 5.82 16.36
CA ILE A 18 3.23 5.09 15.87
C ILE A 18 3.82 4.18 16.95
N LYS A 19 3.76 4.61 18.22
CA LYS A 19 4.28 3.82 19.36
C LYS A 19 3.51 2.52 19.61
N THR A 20 2.26 2.43 19.18
CA THR A 20 1.41 1.24 19.38
C THR A 20 1.52 0.22 18.26
N ILE A 21 2.33 0.50 17.22
CA ILE A 21 2.58 -0.42 16.12
C ILE A 21 3.25 -1.70 16.66
N PRO A 22 2.74 -2.90 16.31
CA PRO A 22 3.31 -4.18 16.75
C PRO A 22 4.60 -4.51 15.97
N ALA A 23 5.64 -3.72 16.14
CA ALA A 23 6.88 -3.74 15.36
C ALA A 23 7.59 -5.09 15.37
N ARG A 24 7.41 -5.91 16.43
CA ARG A 24 7.99 -7.26 16.53
C ARG A 24 7.37 -8.27 15.56
N GLU A 25 6.20 -7.94 15.02
CA GLU A 25 5.48 -8.75 14.05
C GLU A 25 5.81 -8.37 12.60
N LEU A 26 6.55 -7.27 12.42
CA LEU A 26 6.92 -6.71 11.13
C LEU A 26 8.40 -6.94 10.83
N THR A 27 8.71 -7.08 9.54
CA THR A 27 10.07 -6.98 9.03
C THR A 27 10.36 -5.56 8.53
N HIS A 28 9.34 -4.92 7.94
CA HIS A 28 9.43 -3.58 7.37
C HIS A 28 8.23 -2.74 7.78
N LEU A 29 8.49 -1.48 8.04
CA LEU A 29 7.51 -0.43 8.24
C LEU A 29 7.72 0.62 7.17
N ILE A 30 6.67 0.95 6.41
CA ILE A 30 6.72 1.98 5.38
C ILE A 30 5.88 3.17 5.83
N TYR A 31 6.53 4.32 5.98
CA TYR A 31 5.87 5.56 6.36
C TYR A 31 5.32 6.27 5.11
N ALA A 32 4.03 6.41 5.01
CA ALA A 32 3.32 6.95 3.86
C ALA A 32 2.70 8.31 4.21
N PHE A 33 3.09 9.42 3.60
CA PHE A 33 4.00 9.59 2.48
C PHE A 33 4.88 10.83 2.65
N GLY A 34 6.00 10.85 1.93
CA GLY A 34 6.60 12.10 1.48
C GLY A 34 5.95 12.55 0.19
N ALA A 35 5.93 13.85 -0.07
CA ALA A 35 5.31 14.46 -1.24
C ALA A 35 6.29 14.65 -2.40
N VAL A 36 5.73 14.81 -3.61
CA VAL A 36 6.46 15.30 -4.78
C VAL A 36 5.93 16.68 -5.12
N SER A 37 6.78 17.70 -5.02
CA SER A 37 6.41 19.09 -5.28
C SER A 37 6.21 19.39 -6.76
N ALA A 38 5.61 20.54 -7.06
CA ALA A 38 5.40 21.00 -8.45
C ALA A 38 6.72 21.19 -9.21
N GLU A 39 7.81 21.49 -8.50
CA GLU A 39 9.16 21.63 -9.04
C GLU A 39 9.83 20.26 -9.30
N GLY A 40 9.16 19.16 -8.94
CA GLY A 40 9.65 17.79 -9.11
C GLY A 40 10.71 17.43 -8.08
N SER A 41 10.57 17.90 -6.84
CA SER A 41 11.42 17.55 -5.71
C SER A 41 10.64 16.77 -4.65
N ALA A 42 11.32 15.88 -3.95
CA ALA A 42 10.75 15.18 -2.80
C ALA A 42 10.80 16.10 -1.56
N GLU A 43 9.72 16.10 -0.78
CA GLU A 43 9.57 16.90 0.43
C GLU A 43 8.70 16.22 1.48
N LEU A 44 8.70 16.75 2.71
CA LEU A 44 7.79 16.32 3.76
C LEU A 44 6.34 16.69 3.37
N ALA A 45 5.42 15.76 3.47
CA ALA A 45 3.99 16.02 3.16
C ALA A 45 3.32 16.86 4.26
N ASP A 46 3.63 16.62 5.51
CA ASP A 46 3.14 17.37 6.66
C ASP A 46 4.28 17.55 7.68
N ARG A 47 4.99 18.66 7.56
CA ARG A 47 6.13 18.96 8.44
C ARG A 47 5.76 18.95 9.93
N CYS A 48 4.59 19.47 10.28
CA CYS A 48 4.13 19.50 11.66
C CYS A 48 3.92 18.10 12.22
N LEU A 49 3.21 17.25 11.47
CA LEU A 49 2.94 15.86 11.85
C LEU A 49 4.23 15.02 11.89
N ASP A 50 5.09 15.20 10.89
CA ASP A 50 6.32 14.41 10.73
C ASP A 50 7.37 14.76 11.78
N THR A 51 7.59 16.05 12.05
CA THR A 51 8.73 16.54 12.85
C THR A 51 8.34 17.27 14.14
N GLY A 52 7.06 17.58 14.34
CA GLY A 52 6.58 18.43 15.43
C GLY A 52 6.90 19.93 15.27
N ALA A 53 7.49 20.33 14.13
CA ALA A 53 7.81 21.72 13.84
C ALA A 53 6.62 22.41 13.14
N CYS A 54 5.63 22.84 13.93
CA CYS A 54 4.40 23.43 13.42
C CYS A 54 4.53 24.94 13.11
N ASP A 55 5.60 25.58 13.57
CA ASP A 55 5.85 27.02 13.44
C ASP A 55 6.76 27.38 12.23
N GLY A 56 7.06 26.42 11.37
CA GLY A 56 7.93 26.62 10.21
C GLY A 56 9.42 26.69 10.52
N THR A 57 9.83 26.54 11.78
CA THR A 57 11.26 26.51 12.14
C THR A 57 11.94 25.25 11.64
N SER A 58 13.08 25.40 10.96
CA SER A 58 13.93 24.28 10.56
C SER A 58 14.70 23.77 11.76
N ARG A 59 14.33 22.58 12.25
CA ARG A 59 15.14 21.84 13.20
C ARG A 59 15.69 20.59 12.50
N SER A 60 16.98 20.36 12.58
CA SER A 60 17.61 19.12 12.16
C SER A 60 17.41 18.03 13.21
N GLY A 61 16.98 16.85 12.78
CA GLY A 61 16.74 15.67 13.62
C GLY A 61 15.30 15.54 14.14
N PRO A 62 14.92 14.34 14.58
CA PRO A 62 13.58 14.06 15.10
C PRO A 62 13.42 14.66 16.50
N VAL A 63 12.99 15.90 16.58
CA VAL A 63 12.78 16.63 17.85
C VAL A 63 11.38 16.39 18.42
N GLY A 64 10.45 15.91 17.60
CA GLY A 64 9.06 15.63 17.94
C GLY A 64 8.37 14.89 16.80
N GLY A 65 7.05 14.88 16.77
CA GLY A 65 6.26 14.29 15.70
C GLY A 65 6.43 12.78 15.49
N ASN A 66 5.99 12.31 14.34
CA ASN A 66 6.03 10.89 14.03
C ASN A 66 7.46 10.36 13.80
N PHE A 67 8.39 11.17 13.28
CA PHE A 67 9.76 10.73 13.06
C PHE A 67 10.50 10.43 14.35
N ALA A 68 10.22 11.18 15.44
CA ALA A 68 10.76 10.87 16.76
C ALA A 68 10.21 9.54 17.28
N GLN A 69 8.92 9.29 17.08
CA GLN A 69 8.29 8.01 17.47
C GLN A 69 8.84 6.84 16.66
N LEU A 70 9.06 7.01 15.35
CA LEU A 70 9.68 6.01 14.49
C LEU A 70 11.12 5.69 14.94
N ALA A 71 11.90 6.72 15.29
CA ALA A 71 13.26 6.53 15.78
C ALA A 71 13.31 5.74 17.10
N GLU A 72 12.35 5.98 17.99
CA GLU A 72 12.21 5.22 19.23
C GLU A 72 11.77 3.77 18.97
N LEU A 73 10.79 3.58 18.07
CA LEU A 73 10.33 2.26 17.65
C LEU A 73 11.46 1.43 17.06
N LYS A 74 12.27 2.03 16.18
CA LYS A 74 13.44 1.39 15.57
C LYS A 74 14.51 1.02 16.60
N ARG A 75 14.81 1.92 17.53
CA ARG A 75 15.78 1.66 18.61
C ARG A 75 15.35 0.46 19.46
N SER A 76 14.05 0.34 19.74
CA SER A 76 13.48 -0.77 20.50
C SER A 76 13.35 -2.06 19.69
N ASN A 77 13.43 -1.97 18.36
CA ASN A 77 13.31 -3.08 17.42
C ASN A 77 14.40 -2.99 16.33
N PRO A 78 15.67 -3.32 16.66
CA PRO A 78 16.82 -3.08 15.76
C PRO A 78 16.78 -3.87 14.44
N LYS A 79 15.96 -4.89 14.33
CA LYS A 79 15.77 -5.68 13.10
C LYS A 79 14.70 -5.09 12.17
N LEU A 80 13.89 -4.14 12.66
CA LEU A 80 12.87 -3.48 11.87
C LEU A 80 13.52 -2.54 10.86
N ARG A 81 13.19 -2.70 9.59
CA ARG A 81 13.56 -1.77 8.52
C ARG A 81 12.46 -0.74 8.37
N ILE A 82 12.83 0.54 8.30
CA ILE A 82 11.87 1.63 8.10
C ILE A 82 12.17 2.31 6.76
N LEU A 83 11.19 2.36 5.87
CA LEU A 83 11.29 3.05 4.59
C LEU A 83 10.36 4.27 4.58
N ILE A 84 10.74 5.29 3.80
CA ILE A 84 9.86 6.39 3.43
C ILE A 84 9.22 6.11 2.08
N ALA A 85 7.88 6.10 2.01
CA ALA A 85 7.17 6.06 0.75
C ALA A 85 7.00 7.47 0.18
N LEU A 86 7.12 7.60 -1.14
CA LEU A 86 6.96 8.87 -1.86
C LEU A 86 5.79 8.75 -2.83
N GLY A 87 4.84 9.65 -2.76
CA GLY A 87 3.71 9.70 -3.67
C GLY A 87 2.39 9.24 -3.05
N GLY A 88 1.93 8.04 -3.41
CA GLY A 88 0.59 7.55 -3.11
C GLY A 88 -0.48 8.23 -3.97
N TRP A 89 -1.76 7.88 -3.72
CA TRP A 89 -2.89 8.37 -4.53
C TRP A 89 -2.91 9.88 -4.69
N SER A 90 -2.82 10.63 -3.59
CA SER A 90 -2.89 12.10 -3.61
C SER A 90 -1.56 12.78 -3.94
N GLY A 91 -0.41 12.09 -3.79
CA GLY A 91 0.93 12.66 -3.94
C GLY A 91 1.58 12.42 -5.30
N SER A 92 0.92 11.69 -6.23
CA SER A 92 1.53 11.26 -7.49
C SER A 92 1.50 12.29 -8.63
N LYS A 93 0.82 13.42 -8.42
CA LYS A 93 0.53 14.42 -9.46
C LYS A 93 1.73 14.84 -10.30
N TYR A 94 2.89 15.00 -9.69
CA TYR A 94 4.06 15.61 -10.34
C TYR A 94 5.18 14.60 -10.70
N PHE A 95 4.97 13.29 -10.46
CA PHE A 95 5.98 12.29 -10.82
C PHE A 95 6.36 12.31 -12.31
N SER A 96 5.38 12.47 -13.21
CA SER A 96 5.65 12.53 -14.65
C SER A 96 6.60 13.69 -15.01
N ALA A 97 6.47 14.85 -14.34
CA ALA A 97 7.40 15.97 -14.52
C ALA A 97 8.78 15.68 -13.88
N ALA A 98 8.81 15.11 -12.68
CA ALA A 98 10.05 14.71 -11.99
C ALA A 98 10.84 13.67 -12.78
N ALA A 99 10.16 12.77 -13.50
CA ALA A 99 10.75 11.69 -14.27
C ALA A 99 11.17 12.09 -15.71
N ALA A 100 10.67 13.21 -16.24
CA ALA A 100 10.72 13.52 -17.68
C ALA A 100 12.13 13.65 -18.27
N THR A 101 13.07 14.25 -17.57
CA THR A 101 14.41 14.55 -18.10
C THR A 101 15.51 14.04 -17.16
N PRO A 102 16.75 13.83 -17.67
CA PRO A 102 17.87 13.50 -16.80
C PRO A 102 18.10 14.51 -15.66
N ILE A 103 17.88 15.80 -15.93
CA ILE A 103 18.06 16.88 -14.94
C ILE A 103 16.98 16.80 -13.86
N SER A 104 15.70 16.61 -14.23
CA SER A 104 14.61 16.48 -13.27
C SER A 104 14.75 15.22 -12.43
N ARG A 105 15.12 14.09 -13.02
CA ARG A 105 15.40 12.83 -12.27
C ARG A 105 16.54 13.01 -11.27
N ALA A 106 17.64 13.65 -11.68
CA ALA A 106 18.78 13.90 -10.79
C ALA A 106 18.40 14.84 -9.62
N ARG A 107 17.56 15.86 -9.90
CA ARG A 107 17.02 16.76 -8.87
C ARG A 107 16.14 15.99 -7.88
N PHE A 108 15.18 15.22 -8.39
CA PHE A 108 14.30 14.41 -7.56
C PHE A 108 15.09 13.46 -6.66
N ALA A 109 16.00 12.66 -7.23
CA ALA A 109 16.79 11.72 -6.45
C ALA A 109 17.72 12.40 -5.43
N GLN A 110 18.20 13.61 -5.72
CA GLN A 110 18.99 14.40 -4.77
C GLN A 110 18.11 14.95 -3.64
N SER A 111 16.92 15.46 -3.95
CA SER A 111 15.99 16.00 -2.95
C SER A 111 15.50 14.92 -1.97
N VAL A 112 15.36 13.66 -2.41
CA VAL A 112 15.07 12.53 -1.50
C VAL A 112 16.14 12.39 -0.41
N ILE A 113 17.41 12.46 -0.79
CA ILE A 113 18.51 12.38 0.17
C ILE A 113 18.51 13.57 1.12
N GLU A 114 18.22 14.76 0.60
CA GLU A 114 18.23 16.02 1.38
C GLU A 114 17.03 16.15 2.31
N ALA A 115 15.88 15.63 1.91
CA ALA A 115 14.66 15.72 2.71
C ALA A 115 14.59 14.66 3.82
N PHE A 116 15.05 13.42 3.55
CA PHE A 116 14.78 12.28 4.43
C PHE A 116 16.02 11.61 5.05
N PHE A 117 17.17 11.66 4.40
CA PHE A 117 18.35 10.97 4.91
C PHE A 117 19.31 11.88 5.65
N ARG A 118 19.65 13.04 5.08
CA ARG A 118 20.58 14.00 5.73
C ARG A 118 20.07 14.58 7.05
N PRO A 119 18.76 15.01 7.13
CA PRO A 119 18.24 15.55 8.38
C PRO A 119 17.97 14.48 9.44
N TYR A 120 17.76 13.22 9.01
CA TYR A 120 17.37 12.11 9.89
C TYR A 120 18.30 10.90 9.72
N PRO A 121 19.59 11.03 10.04
CA PRO A 121 20.59 9.99 9.81
C PRO A 121 20.21 8.69 10.54
N GLY A 122 20.21 7.58 9.82
CA GLY A 122 19.87 6.25 10.37
C GLY A 122 18.40 5.98 10.63
N LEU A 123 17.48 6.94 10.41
CA LEU A 123 16.05 6.71 10.60
C LEU A 123 15.49 5.81 9.49
N PHE A 124 15.65 6.19 8.23
CA PHE A 124 15.15 5.45 7.09
C PHE A 124 16.20 4.48 6.53
N ASP A 125 15.81 3.24 6.28
CA ASP A 125 16.62 2.18 5.68
C ASP A 125 16.41 2.06 4.18
N GLY A 126 15.60 2.92 3.59
CA GLY A 126 15.32 2.90 2.17
C GLY A 126 14.20 3.83 1.77
N VAL A 127 13.86 3.73 0.48
CA VAL A 127 12.80 4.50 -0.17
C VAL A 127 11.84 3.52 -0.84
N ASP A 128 10.55 3.77 -0.68
CA ASP A 128 9.51 3.19 -1.48
C ASP A 128 8.97 4.23 -2.46
N VAL A 129 8.75 3.88 -3.73
CA VAL A 129 8.17 4.80 -4.71
C VAL A 129 6.79 4.30 -5.10
N ASP A 130 5.80 5.10 -4.74
CA ASP A 130 4.39 4.84 -4.98
C ASP A 130 3.83 5.85 -5.99
N TRP A 131 4.13 5.61 -7.27
CA TRP A 131 3.61 6.44 -8.36
C TRP A 131 2.32 5.86 -8.91
N GLU A 132 1.20 6.54 -8.68
CA GLU A 132 -0.15 6.12 -9.07
C GLU A 132 -0.76 7.04 -10.14
N PHE A 133 -0.56 6.75 -11.46
CA PHE A 133 0.23 5.68 -12.05
C PHE A 133 1.04 6.19 -13.24
N PRO A 134 2.16 5.57 -13.63
CA PRO A 134 2.83 5.89 -14.88
C PRO A 134 1.90 5.67 -16.07
N VAL A 135 1.97 6.53 -17.08
CA VAL A 135 1.26 6.46 -18.35
C VAL A 135 -0.23 6.80 -18.27
N SER A 136 -0.99 6.24 -17.32
CA SER A 136 -2.44 6.46 -17.27
C SER A 136 -3.05 6.09 -15.92
N GLY A 137 -4.14 6.74 -15.56
CA GLY A 137 -4.89 6.53 -14.32
C GLY A 137 -4.43 7.45 -13.19
N GLY A 138 -4.82 7.12 -11.95
CA GLY A 138 -4.65 7.98 -10.78
C GLY A 138 -5.73 9.06 -10.68
N PRO A 139 -5.64 9.95 -9.68
CA PRO A 139 -6.59 11.04 -9.49
C PRO A 139 -6.69 11.97 -10.70
N PRO A 140 -7.87 12.61 -10.91
CA PRO A 140 -8.02 13.66 -11.91
C PRO A 140 -6.98 14.77 -11.71
N GLY A 141 -6.31 15.16 -12.80
CA GLY A 141 -5.27 16.21 -12.78
C GLY A 141 -3.84 15.70 -12.57
N ASN A 142 -3.64 14.40 -12.41
CA ASN A 142 -2.30 13.81 -12.49
C ASN A 142 -1.74 14.00 -13.91
N LEU A 143 -0.46 14.42 -13.98
CA LEU A 143 0.26 14.44 -15.25
C LEU A 143 0.59 12.99 -15.65
N ALA A 144 0.31 12.64 -16.91
CA ALA A 144 0.61 11.34 -17.48
C ALA A 144 1.09 11.47 -18.93
N ARG A 145 2.10 10.68 -19.31
CA ARG A 145 2.70 10.63 -20.65
C ARG A 145 2.99 9.19 -21.04
N LEU A 146 2.94 8.87 -22.32
CA LEU A 146 3.33 7.54 -22.81
C LEU A 146 4.79 7.19 -22.46
N GLU A 147 5.66 8.20 -22.46
CA GLU A 147 7.07 8.10 -22.10
C GLU A 147 7.29 7.73 -20.63
N ASP A 148 6.28 7.88 -19.78
CA ASP A 148 6.39 7.57 -18.35
C ASP A 148 6.71 6.09 -18.09
N ARG A 149 6.34 5.21 -19.02
CA ARG A 149 6.78 3.81 -19.01
C ARG A 149 8.30 3.67 -18.94
N THR A 150 9.02 4.45 -19.73
CA THR A 150 10.50 4.47 -19.76
C THR A 150 11.05 5.40 -18.69
N ASN A 151 10.43 6.57 -18.50
CA ASN A 151 10.86 7.58 -17.56
C ASN A 151 10.83 7.07 -16.11
N PHE A 152 9.85 6.22 -15.75
CA PHE A 152 9.81 5.58 -14.45
C PHE A 152 11.03 4.69 -14.21
N THR A 153 11.37 3.84 -15.16
CA THR A 153 12.57 3.00 -15.07
C THR A 153 13.85 3.84 -14.90
N LEU A 154 13.95 4.94 -15.64
CA LEU A 154 15.11 5.85 -15.56
C LEU A 154 15.14 6.63 -14.21
N LEU A 155 13.97 7.00 -13.67
CA LEU A 155 13.87 7.61 -12.34
C LEU A 155 14.34 6.65 -11.25
N ILE A 156 13.89 5.41 -11.30
CA ILE A 156 14.28 4.35 -10.36
C ILE A 156 15.78 4.05 -10.47
N ALA A 157 16.34 4.03 -11.68
CA ALA A 157 17.78 3.85 -11.89
C ALA A 157 18.60 4.99 -11.25
N GLU A 158 18.14 6.25 -11.37
CA GLU A 158 18.82 7.39 -10.75
C GLU A 158 18.71 7.37 -9.22
N LEU A 159 17.54 7.00 -8.68
CA LEU A 159 17.36 6.78 -7.24
C LEU A 159 18.29 5.68 -6.72
N ARG A 160 18.35 4.51 -7.39
CA ARG A 160 19.23 3.42 -7.03
C ARG A 160 20.69 3.88 -6.98
N ARG A 161 21.14 4.57 -8.02
CA ARG A 161 22.50 5.12 -8.08
C ARG A 161 22.82 6.08 -6.91
N LYS A 162 21.87 6.92 -6.49
CA LYS A 162 22.03 7.83 -5.35
C LYS A 162 22.04 7.09 -4.02
N LEU A 163 21.14 6.12 -3.86
CA LEU A 163 21.06 5.29 -2.65
C LEU A 163 22.31 4.42 -2.51
N ASP A 164 22.86 3.84 -3.58
CA ASP A 164 24.10 3.07 -3.54
C ASP A 164 25.29 3.92 -3.09
N LYS A 165 25.37 5.17 -3.60
CA LYS A 165 26.41 6.11 -3.15
C LYS A 165 26.28 6.45 -1.66
N LEU A 166 25.06 6.67 -1.19
CA LEU A 166 24.80 6.94 0.24
C LEU A 166 25.09 5.70 1.09
N SER A 167 24.63 4.52 0.65
CA SER A 167 24.87 3.23 1.28
C SER A 167 26.37 2.98 1.51
N ALA A 168 27.17 3.20 0.47
CA ALA A 168 28.63 3.08 0.56
C ALA A 168 29.26 4.06 1.56
N SER A 169 28.77 5.32 1.59
CA SER A 169 29.30 6.34 2.52
C SER A 169 28.91 6.08 3.98
N GLU A 170 27.71 5.55 4.21
CA GLU A 170 27.18 5.25 5.55
C GLU A 170 27.52 3.82 6.02
N ARG A 171 28.08 2.98 5.15
CA ARG A 171 28.40 1.55 5.40
C ARG A 171 27.18 0.76 5.90
N ARG A 172 26.02 1.03 5.32
CA ARG A 172 24.77 0.30 5.60
C ARG A 172 23.96 0.11 4.31
N GLU A 173 23.23 -0.96 4.23
CA GLU A 173 22.35 -1.24 3.10
C GLU A 173 21.12 -0.32 3.10
N LEU A 174 20.80 0.24 1.95
CA LEU A 174 19.59 1.02 1.71
C LEU A 174 18.73 0.34 0.64
N GLU A 175 17.49 0.10 0.98
CA GLU A 175 16.53 -0.56 0.10
C GLU A 175 15.84 0.45 -0.82
N LEU A 176 15.47 -0.02 -2.02
CA LEU A 176 14.61 0.69 -2.96
C LEU A 176 13.47 -0.24 -3.34
N THR A 177 12.26 0.14 -3.01
CA THR A 177 11.04 -0.61 -3.35
C THR A 177 10.10 0.23 -4.19
N ILE A 178 9.15 -0.40 -4.84
CA ILE A 178 8.09 0.28 -5.59
C ILE A 178 6.74 -0.35 -5.28
N ALA A 179 5.72 0.47 -5.05
CA ALA A 179 4.34 0.03 -5.06
C ALA A 179 3.81 0.05 -6.51
N VAL A 180 3.10 -1.00 -6.90
CA VAL A 180 2.60 -1.16 -8.27
C VAL A 180 1.14 -1.61 -8.26
N SER A 181 0.37 -1.09 -9.21
CA SER A 181 -1.01 -1.52 -9.41
C SER A 181 -1.11 -3.00 -9.73
N ALA A 182 -2.17 -3.63 -9.25
CA ALA A 182 -2.51 -5.00 -9.59
C ALA A 182 -3.39 -5.12 -10.86
N ALA A 183 -3.90 -4.00 -11.38
CA ALA A 183 -4.71 -4.01 -12.59
C ALA A 183 -3.86 -4.35 -13.82
N PRO A 184 -4.29 -5.31 -14.66
CA PRO A 184 -3.50 -5.76 -15.82
C PRO A 184 -3.13 -4.65 -16.79
N ASP A 185 -4.03 -3.69 -17.02
CA ASP A 185 -3.81 -2.51 -17.88
C ASP A 185 -2.75 -1.54 -17.34
N LYS A 186 -2.43 -1.58 -16.05
CA LYS A 186 -1.35 -0.81 -15.43
C LYS A 186 -0.03 -1.58 -15.44
N ILE A 187 -0.07 -2.89 -15.24
CA ILE A 187 1.15 -3.74 -15.27
C ILE A 187 1.85 -3.64 -16.63
N VAL A 188 1.10 -3.60 -17.75
CA VAL A 188 1.68 -3.47 -19.10
C VAL A 188 2.38 -2.12 -19.32
N ASN A 189 2.07 -1.11 -18.52
CA ASN A 189 2.71 0.21 -18.56
C ASN A 189 4.06 0.24 -17.83
N LEU A 190 4.52 -0.87 -17.26
CA LEU A 190 5.81 -0.98 -16.61
C LEU A 190 6.85 -1.68 -17.51
N GLN A 191 8.10 -1.29 -17.39
CA GLN A 191 9.23 -2.10 -17.87
C GLN A 191 9.66 -3.06 -16.75
N ALA A 192 8.75 -3.96 -16.36
CA ALA A 192 8.82 -4.74 -15.14
C ALA A 192 10.13 -5.53 -14.97
N ALA A 193 10.61 -6.21 -16.03
CA ALA A 193 11.87 -6.93 -15.99
C ALA A 193 13.10 -6.00 -15.83
N ALA A 194 13.05 -4.76 -16.32
CA ALA A 194 14.11 -3.77 -16.11
C ALA A 194 14.07 -3.22 -14.66
N LEU A 195 12.89 -2.88 -14.17
CA LEU A 195 12.68 -2.47 -12.79
C LEU A 195 13.12 -3.54 -11.79
N ALA A 196 12.87 -4.82 -12.08
CA ALA A 196 13.27 -5.94 -11.22
C ALA A 196 14.79 -6.07 -11.01
N ARG A 197 15.60 -5.46 -11.88
CA ARG A 197 17.07 -5.38 -11.71
C ARG A 197 17.51 -4.21 -10.84
N LEU A 198 16.63 -3.23 -10.61
CA LEU A 198 16.94 -1.97 -9.93
C LEU A 198 16.38 -1.92 -8.51
N VAL A 199 15.24 -2.58 -8.28
CA VAL A 199 14.55 -2.55 -6.99
C VAL A 199 14.72 -3.83 -6.21
N ASP A 200 14.64 -3.72 -4.90
CA ASP A 200 14.68 -4.86 -4.00
C ASP A 200 13.35 -5.61 -3.99
N ARG A 201 12.20 -4.87 -4.06
CA ARG A 201 10.87 -5.46 -4.04
C ARG A 201 9.84 -4.66 -4.83
N PHE A 202 8.78 -5.37 -5.23
CA PHE A 202 7.53 -4.86 -5.77
C PHE A 202 6.44 -5.08 -4.72
N HIS A 203 5.82 -4.03 -4.24
CA HIS A 203 4.63 -4.09 -3.40
C HIS A 203 3.41 -4.08 -4.33
N LEU A 204 2.86 -5.26 -4.63
CA LEU A 204 1.70 -5.40 -5.51
C LEU A 204 0.44 -5.00 -4.74
N MET A 205 -0.18 -3.89 -5.09
CA MET A 205 -1.42 -3.38 -4.50
C MET A 205 -2.63 -4.19 -4.97
N ALA A 206 -2.74 -5.44 -4.48
CA ALA A 206 -3.73 -6.42 -4.90
C ALA A 206 -5.08 -6.22 -4.18
N TYR A 207 -5.58 -5.01 -4.27
CA TYR A 207 -6.85 -4.53 -3.73
C TYR A 207 -7.36 -3.37 -4.60
N ASP A 208 -8.54 -2.84 -4.25
CA ASP A 208 -9.22 -1.77 -5.01
C ASP A 208 -9.55 -2.15 -6.46
N TYR A 209 -9.73 -3.44 -6.73
CA TYR A 209 -9.97 -3.92 -8.08
C TYR A 209 -11.20 -3.31 -8.75
N HIS A 210 -12.23 -2.97 -7.96
CA HIS A 210 -13.45 -2.34 -8.44
C HIS A 210 -13.69 -0.94 -7.82
N ALA A 211 -12.64 -0.33 -7.22
CA ALA A 211 -12.76 1.00 -6.63
C ALA A 211 -13.19 2.05 -7.66
N GLY A 212 -14.05 2.98 -7.22
CA GLY A 212 -14.61 4.01 -8.09
C GLY A 212 -15.72 3.54 -9.04
N SER A 213 -16.08 2.24 -9.03
CA SER A 213 -17.25 1.75 -9.72
C SER A 213 -18.44 1.65 -8.76
N ALA A 214 -19.66 1.74 -9.33
CA ALA A 214 -20.89 1.49 -8.58
C ALA A 214 -21.26 -0.02 -8.54
N LEU A 215 -20.36 -0.89 -8.97
CA LEU A 215 -20.58 -2.34 -8.97
C LEU A 215 -20.28 -2.91 -7.58
N ALA A 216 -21.19 -3.67 -7.02
CA ALA A 216 -20.98 -4.45 -5.80
C ALA A 216 -20.11 -5.67 -6.13
N ALA A 217 -18.80 -5.46 -6.24
CA ALA A 217 -17.82 -6.47 -6.57
C ALA A 217 -16.66 -6.45 -5.56
N PHE A 218 -15.95 -7.57 -5.46
CA PHE A 218 -14.96 -7.76 -4.40
C PHE A 218 -13.80 -6.76 -4.47
N ASN A 219 -13.44 -6.21 -3.30
CA ASN A 219 -12.31 -5.29 -3.15
C ASN A 219 -10.97 -5.97 -3.47
N ALA A 220 -10.80 -7.21 -3.01
CA ALA A 220 -9.54 -7.95 -3.14
C ALA A 220 -9.75 -9.47 -3.25
N PRO A 221 -10.45 -9.99 -4.29
CA PRO A 221 -10.70 -11.41 -4.47
C PRO A 221 -9.40 -12.17 -4.72
N LEU A 222 -9.21 -13.34 -4.05
CA LEU A 222 -8.01 -14.14 -4.26
C LEU A 222 -7.98 -14.77 -5.65
N PHE A 223 -9.14 -15.27 -6.11
CA PHE A 223 -9.31 -15.90 -7.43
C PHE A 223 -10.50 -15.30 -8.17
N ALA A 224 -10.58 -15.61 -9.45
CA ALA A 224 -11.74 -15.26 -10.27
C ALA A 224 -13.02 -15.88 -9.72
N CYS A 225 -14.12 -15.16 -9.84
CA CYS A 225 -15.44 -15.59 -9.39
C CYS A 225 -16.42 -15.57 -10.57
N ALA A 226 -17.24 -16.60 -10.69
CA ALA A 226 -18.26 -16.67 -11.74
C ALA A 226 -19.23 -15.49 -11.62
N GLY A 227 -19.56 -14.88 -12.76
CA GLY A 227 -20.42 -13.70 -12.83
C GLY A 227 -19.71 -12.36 -12.65
N ASP A 228 -18.41 -12.35 -12.31
CA ASP A 228 -17.63 -11.10 -12.33
C ASP A 228 -17.48 -10.61 -13.79
N PRO A 229 -17.93 -9.38 -14.12
CA PRO A 229 -17.76 -8.83 -15.47
C PRO A 229 -16.29 -8.59 -15.84
N ASN A 230 -15.38 -8.61 -14.86
CA ASN A 230 -13.95 -8.41 -15.04
C ASN A 230 -13.14 -9.53 -14.36
N PRO A 231 -13.19 -10.77 -14.87
CA PRO A 231 -12.65 -11.95 -14.20
C PRO A 231 -11.11 -11.92 -14.02
N ASP A 232 -10.41 -11.01 -14.69
CA ASP A 232 -8.96 -10.81 -14.53
C ASP A 232 -8.61 -9.86 -13.35
N LEU A 233 -9.60 -9.24 -12.72
CA LEU A 233 -9.39 -8.36 -11.57
C LEU A 233 -9.41 -9.18 -10.26
N ASN A 234 -8.34 -9.95 -10.05
CA ASN A 234 -8.12 -10.75 -8.84
C ASN A 234 -6.62 -10.92 -8.56
N VAL A 235 -6.31 -11.33 -7.35
CA VAL A 235 -4.93 -11.50 -6.86
C VAL A 235 -4.11 -12.47 -7.72
N ASP A 236 -4.66 -13.64 -8.02
CA ASP A 236 -3.96 -14.70 -8.77
C ASP A 236 -3.60 -14.24 -10.19
N ALA A 237 -4.55 -13.62 -10.89
CA ALA A 237 -4.31 -13.08 -12.23
C ALA A 237 -3.22 -11.98 -12.22
N SER A 238 -3.26 -11.08 -11.23
CA SER A 238 -2.30 -9.99 -11.08
C SER A 238 -0.89 -10.47 -10.77
N VAL A 239 -0.75 -11.40 -9.83
CA VAL A 239 0.55 -12.03 -9.51
C VAL A 239 1.13 -12.73 -10.74
N LYS A 240 0.32 -13.51 -11.44
CA LYS A 240 0.73 -14.18 -12.68
C LYS A 240 1.11 -13.18 -13.78
N ALA A 241 0.38 -12.08 -13.91
CA ALA A 241 0.71 -11.02 -14.88
C ALA A 241 2.06 -10.37 -14.58
N LEU A 242 2.33 -10.03 -13.31
CA LEU A 242 3.60 -9.42 -12.92
C LEU A 242 4.79 -10.39 -13.11
N ILE A 243 4.61 -11.67 -12.77
CA ILE A 243 5.64 -12.71 -13.02
C ILE A 243 5.89 -12.89 -14.52
N ARG A 244 4.84 -12.97 -15.33
CA ARG A 244 4.98 -13.04 -16.82
C ARG A 244 5.66 -11.81 -17.39
N ALA A 245 5.52 -10.64 -16.77
CA ALA A 245 6.22 -9.41 -17.14
C ALA A 245 7.71 -9.40 -16.76
N GLY A 246 8.20 -10.48 -16.11
CA GLY A 246 9.62 -10.69 -15.80
C GLY A 246 10.05 -10.34 -14.39
N VAL A 247 9.12 -10.18 -13.46
CA VAL A 247 9.44 -9.98 -12.05
C VAL A 247 9.60 -11.33 -11.35
N PRO A 248 10.74 -11.62 -10.71
CA PRO A 248 10.90 -12.85 -9.93
C PRO A 248 9.90 -12.91 -8.77
N PRO A 249 9.24 -14.04 -8.49
CA PRO A 249 8.30 -14.19 -7.38
C PRO A 249 8.88 -13.73 -6.04
N ALA A 250 10.14 -14.06 -5.75
CA ALA A 250 10.85 -13.66 -4.54
C ALA A 250 11.08 -12.15 -4.38
N LYS A 251 10.73 -11.33 -5.38
CA LYS A 251 10.72 -9.87 -5.30
C LYS A 251 9.32 -9.27 -5.13
N VAL A 252 8.26 -10.07 -5.17
CA VAL A 252 6.88 -9.61 -5.05
C VAL A 252 6.38 -9.79 -3.62
N THR A 253 5.93 -8.72 -2.97
CA THR A 253 5.08 -8.82 -1.78
C THR A 253 3.62 -8.64 -2.19
N LEU A 254 2.77 -9.53 -1.72
CA LEU A 254 1.34 -9.47 -1.99
C LEU A 254 0.66 -8.46 -1.07
N GLY A 255 0.05 -7.44 -1.66
CA GLY A 255 -0.75 -6.44 -0.94
C GLY A 255 -2.07 -7.02 -0.43
N VAL A 256 -2.41 -6.69 0.80
CA VAL A 256 -3.70 -7.00 1.43
C VAL A 256 -4.30 -5.73 2.02
N ALA A 257 -5.64 -5.61 1.91
CA ALA A 257 -6.39 -4.47 2.43
C ALA A 257 -6.89 -4.75 3.84
N PHE A 258 -6.56 -3.88 4.78
CA PHE A 258 -7.13 -3.91 6.13
C PHE A 258 -8.34 -2.95 6.24
N TYR A 259 -9.10 -2.87 5.16
CA TYR A 259 -10.31 -2.03 5.05
C TYR A 259 -11.31 -2.67 4.09
N GLY A 260 -12.56 -2.23 4.18
CA GLY A 260 -13.64 -2.64 3.28
C GLY A 260 -14.10 -1.50 2.35
N ARG A 261 -14.76 -1.89 1.26
CA ARG A 261 -15.44 -0.99 0.31
C ARG A 261 -16.94 -1.24 0.34
N ALA A 262 -17.72 -0.19 0.42
CA ALA A 262 -19.18 -0.28 0.49
C ALA A 262 -19.84 0.40 -0.70
N VAL A 263 -20.91 -0.22 -1.21
CA VAL A 263 -21.76 0.31 -2.29
C VAL A 263 -23.18 0.43 -1.77
N ALA A 264 -23.82 1.57 -2.03
CA ALA A 264 -25.21 1.85 -1.66
C ALA A 264 -26.17 1.56 -2.82
N ASP A 265 -27.46 1.45 -2.50
CA ASP A 265 -28.56 1.20 -3.44
C ASP A 265 -28.40 -0.09 -4.27
N VAL A 266 -27.76 -1.10 -3.69
CA VAL A 266 -27.51 -2.38 -4.35
C VAL A 266 -28.77 -3.24 -4.36
N PRO A 267 -29.23 -3.75 -5.52
CA PRO A 267 -30.37 -4.68 -5.61
C PRO A 267 -30.10 -5.99 -4.86
N PRO A 268 -31.18 -6.70 -4.38
CA PRO A 268 -31.03 -7.85 -3.49
C PRO A 268 -30.63 -9.17 -4.16
N GLU A 269 -30.65 -9.23 -5.48
CA GLU A 269 -30.33 -10.44 -6.25
C GLU A 269 -28.91 -10.91 -5.91
N ASN A 270 -28.73 -12.20 -5.75
CA ASN A 270 -27.45 -12.84 -5.40
C ASN A 270 -26.77 -12.25 -4.14
N GLY A 271 -27.56 -11.81 -3.14
CA GLY A 271 -27.00 -11.15 -1.96
C GLY A 271 -26.24 -9.87 -2.28
N GLY A 272 -26.71 -9.15 -3.31
CA GLY A 272 -26.11 -7.93 -3.84
C GLY A 272 -24.85 -8.14 -4.70
N LEU A 273 -24.29 -9.34 -4.75
CA LEU A 273 -23.03 -9.59 -5.46
C LEU A 273 -23.18 -9.40 -6.97
N PHE A 274 -22.29 -8.63 -7.57
CA PHE A 274 -22.26 -8.20 -8.97
C PHE A 274 -23.48 -7.42 -9.43
N GLN A 275 -24.23 -6.85 -8.48
CA GLN A 275 -25.30 -5.92 -8.78
C GLN A 275 -24.77 -4.50 -8.90
N LYS A 276 -25.37 -3.70 -9.77
CA LYS A 276 -25.03 -2.30 -9.92
C LYS A 276 -25.82 -1.47 -8.90
N GLY A 277 -25.10 -0.85 -7.98
CA GLY A 277 -25.62 0.16 -7.06
C GLY A 277 -25.55 1.58 -7.64
N ALA A 278 -25.71 2.58 -6.77
CA ALA A 278 -25.68 3.99 -7.17
C ALA A 278 -24.29 4.62 -6.96
N THR A 279 -23.69 4.46 -5.79
CA THR A 279 -22.42 5.12 -5.38
C THR A 279 -21.78 4.39 -4.21
N ALA A 280 -20.57 4.82 -3.81
CA ALA A 280 -19.99 4.42 -2.54
C ALA A 280 -20.89 4.84 -1.37
N SER A 281 -20.99 3.99 -0.34
CA SER A 281 -21.80 4.29 0.85
C SER A 281 -21.07 5.22 1.79
N GLU A 282 -21.57 6.46 1.93
CA GLU A 282 -20.98 7.44 2.85
C GLU A 282 -21.04 6.98 4.32
N GLU A 283 -22.08 6.25 4.69
CA GLU A 283 -22.20 5.66 6.02
C GLU A 283 -21.04 4.70 6.34
N TRP A 284 -20.50 4.05 5.33
CA TRP A 284 -19.45 3.05 5.43
C TRP A 284 -18.14 3.51 4.75
N GLY A 285 -17.80 4.80 4.95
CA GLY A 285 -16.50 5.35 4.59
C GLY A 285 -16.40 5.95 3.18
N GLY A 286 -17.49 6.02 2.44
CA GLY A 286 -17.51 6.65 1.12
C GLY A 286 -16.46 6.08 0.17
N SER A 287 -15.82 6.97 -0.57
CA SER A 287 -14.76 6.62 -1.52
C SER A 287 -13.47 6.12 -0.87
N ASP A 288 -13.24 6.41 0.42
CA ASP A 288 -12.01 6.02 1.12
C ASP A 288 -12.11 4.59 1.69
N GLY A 289 -13.35 4.10 1.87
CA GLY A 289 -13.63 2.81 2.48
C GLY A 289 -13.67 2.90 4.02
N VAL A 290 -14.01 1.79 4.66
CA VAL A 290 -14.13 1.66 6.12
C VAL A 290 -12.97 0.83 6.67
N ASP A 291 -12.24 1.35 7.65
CA ASP A 291 -11.19 0.60 8.35
C ASP A 291 -11.77 -0.69 8.92
N TYR A 292 -11.02 -1.79 8.83
CA TYR A 292 -11.50 -3.11 9.31
C TYR A 292 -11.91 -3.07 10.79
N ARG A 293 -11.10 -2.43 11.65
CA ARG A 293 -11.43 -2.27 13.08
C ARG A 293 -12.75 -1.55 13.31
N ASP A 294 -13.06 -0.54 12.48
CA ASP A 294 -14.30 0.22 12.60
C ASP A 294 -15.49 -0.56 12.03
N LEU A 295 -15.26 -1.34 10.97
CA LEU A 295 -16.23 -2.26 10.42
C LEU A 295 -16.67 -3.30 11.47
N VAL A 296 -15.71 -3.99 12.10
CA VAL A 296 -16.04 -5.03 13.09
C VAL A 296 -16.58 -4.45 14.40
N ALA A 297 -16.12 -3.26 14.81
CA ALA A 297 -16.63 -2.57 16.00
C ALA A 297 -18.11 -2.15 15.86
N ARG A 298 -18.58 -1.96 14.63
CA ARG A 298 -20.00 -1.65 14.36
C ARG A 298 -20.91 -2.89 14.42
N GLN A 299 -20.35 -4.10 14.51
CA GLN A 299 -21.11 -5.35 14.58
C GLN A 299 -22.20 -5.43 13.48
N PRO A 300 -21.85 -5.49 12.19
CA PRO A 300 -22.83 -5.36 11.09
C PRO A 300 -23.97 -6.36 11.19
N GLU A 301 -23.71 -7.59 11.65
CA GLU A 301 -24.73 -8.64 11.77
C GLU A 301 -25.83 -8.26 12.79
N GLU A 302 -25.47 -7.57 13.87
CA GLU A 302 -26.44 -7.03 14.87
C GLU A 302 -27.25 -5.87 14.29
N GLN A 303 -26.76 -5.22 13.23
CA GLN A 303 -27.43 -4.12 12.52
C GLN A 303 -28.27 -4.59 11.33
N GLY A 304 -28.43 -5.88 11.12
CA GLY A 304 -29.26 -6.45 10.03
C GLY A 304 -28.48 -6.87 8.78
N PHE A 305 -27.18 -6.70 8.74
CA PHE A 305 -26.37 -7.24 7.66
C PHE A 305 -26.29 -8.77 7.77
N ARG A 306 -26.39 -9.43 6.63
CA ARG A 306 -26.05 -10.84 6.50
C ARG A 306 -24.63 -10.98 5.99
N ARG A 307 -23.82 -11.81 6.64
CA ARG A 307 -22.50 -12.20 6.17
C ARG A 307 -22.60 -13.33 5.15
N TYR A 308 -21.85 -13.19 4.07
CA TYR A 308 -21.69 -14.18 3.01
C TYR A 308 -20.21 -14.51 2.83
N TRP A 309 -19.93 -15.63 2.17
CA TRP A 309 -18.60 -16.07 1.79
C TRP A 309 -18.59 -16.59 0.36
N SER A 310 -17.59 -16.25 -0.43
CA SER A 310 -17.35 -16.81 -1.76
C SER A 310 -16.28 -17.89 -1.71
N ASP A 311 -16.67 -19.14 -1.97
CA ASP A 311 -15.72 -20.24 -2.08
C ASP A 311 -14.81 -20.13 -3.30
N GLU A 312 -15.26 -19.45 -4.37
CA GLU A 312 -14.45 -19.18 -5.55
C GLU A 312 -13.44 -18.06 -5.28
N ALA A 313 -13.92 -16.89 -4.88
CA ALA A 313 -13.09 -15.71 -4.64
C ALA A 313 -12.29 -15.76 -3.31
N GLN A 314 -12.65 -16.66 -2.37
CA GLN A 314 -12.03 -16.84 -1.05
C GLN A 314 -12.05 -15.57 -0.19
N VAL A 315 -13.15 -14.81 -0.26
CA VAL A 315 -13.37 -13.58 0.50
C VAL A 315 -14.81 -13.46 0.99
N PRO A 316 -15.04 -12.74 2.12
CA PRO A 316 -16.37 -12.45 2.63
C PRO A 316 -16.95 -11.17 2.04
N TRP A 317 -18.27 -11.01 2.21
CA TRP A 317 -18.97 -9.74 2.10
C TRP A 317 -20.15 -9.67 3.05
N PHE A 318 -20.57 -8.46 3.37
CA PHE A 318 -21.81 -8.16 4.04
C PHE A 318 -22.85 -7.60 3.05
N TYR A 319 -24.12 -7.93 3.25
CA TYR A 319 -25.22 -7.32 2.56
C TYR A 319 -26.43 -7.10 3.48
N ASP A 320 -26.95 -5.89 3.46
CA ASP A 320 -28.19 -5.50 4.09
C ASP A 320 -29.25 -5.26 3.01
N ALA A 321 -30.25 -6.14 2.93
CA ALA A 321 -31.29 -6.10 1.90
C ALA A 321 -32.31 -4.97 2.13
N GLU A 322 -32.51 -4.51 3.38
CA GLU A 322 -33.43 -3.43 3.71
C GLU A 322 -32.84 -2.08 3.35
N ARG A 323 -31.57 -1.82 3.79
CA ARG A 323 -30.85 -0.58 3.47
C ARG A 323 -30.19 -0.62 2.10
N ARG A 324 -30.13 -1.80 1.47
CA ARG A 324 -29.50 -2.03 0.17
C ARG A 324 -28.03 -1.62 0.15
N ILE A 325 -27.32 -1.94 1.24
CA ILE A 325 -25.88 -1.66 1.39
C ILE A 325 -25.10 -2.97 1.27
N TRP A 326 -24.09 -2.95 0.44
CA TRP A 326 -23.18 -4.07 0.20
C TRP A 326 -21.76 -3.68 0.60
N ILE A 327 -21.02 -4.55 1.31
CA ILE A 327 -19.66 -4.26 1.81
C ILE A 327 -18.75 -5.43 1.50
N SER A 328 -17.69 -5.19 0.70
CA SER A 328 -16.58 -6.13 0.52
C SER A 328 -15.45 -5.81 1.49
N TYR A 329 -14.87 -6.84 2.10
CA TYR A 329 -13.77 -6.70 3.03
C TYR A 329 -12.92 -7.96 3.08
N ASP A 330 -11.80 -7.93 3.79
CA ASP A 330 -11.05 -9.11 4.19
C ASP A 330 -11.28 -9.40 5.68
N ASP A 331 -11.37 -10.68 6.03
CA ASP A 331 -11.44 -11.16 7.41
C ASP A 331 -10.21 -12.04 7.74
N PRO A 332 -10.04 -12.52 8.99
CA PRO A 332 -8.93 -13.38 9.35
C PRO A 332 -8.80 -14.63 8.46
N LEU A 333 -9.91 -15.19 7.97
CA LEU A 333 -9.87 -16.37 7.10
C LEU A 333 -9.32 -16.02 5.71
N SER A 334 -9.84 -14.98 5.07
CA SER A 334 -9.38 -14.57 3.74
C SER A 334 -7.94 -14.09 3.77
N ILE A 335 -7.52 -13.37 4.82
CA ILE A 335 -6.11 -12.95 5.03
C ILE A 335 -5.19 -14.17 5.20
N ALA A 336 -5.58 -15.17 5.98
CA ALA A 336 -4.81 -16.41 6.09
C ALA A 336 -4.69 -17.15 4.75
N ARG A 337 -5.78 -17.18 3.93
CA ARG A 337 -5.76 -17.77 2.58
C ARG A 337 -4.79 -17.03 1.65
N LYS A 338 -4.77 -15.70 1.67
CA LYS A 338 -3.82 -14.88 0.90
C LYS A 338 -2.37 -15.10 1.36
N ALA A 339 -2.14 -15.25 2.66
CA ALA A 339 -0.82 -15.55 3.20
C ALA A 339 -0.33 -16.95 2.77
N MET A 340 -1.21 -17.97 2.78
CA MET A 340 -0.90 -19.30 2.25
C MET A 340 -0.62 -19.27 0.74
N TYR A 341 -1.39 -18.51 -0.02
CA TYR A 341 -1.17 -18.28 -1.46
C TYR A 341 0.22 -17.70 -1.72
N ALA A 342 0.58 -16.62 -1.02
CA ALA A 342 1.89 -15.98 -1.18
C ALA A 342 3.04 -16.96 -0.92
N ARG A 343 2.92 -17.80 0.11
CA ARG A 343 3.90 -18.85 0.41
C ARG A 343 3.96 -19.94 -0.67
N ALA A 344 2.81 -20.42 -1.13
CA ALA A 344 2.72 -21.46 -2.15
C ALA A 344 3.33 -21.03 -3.49
N HIS A 345 3.29 -19.73 -3.80
CA HIS A 345 3.86 -19.13 -5.00
C HIS A 345 5.28 -18.54 -4.81
N ALA A 346 5.93 -18.84 -3.68
CA ALA A 346 7.28 -18.36 -3.34
C ALA A 346 7.44 -16.83 -3.44
N LEU A 347 6.38 -16.08 -3.10
CA LEU A 347 6.44 -14.62 -3.04
C LEU A 347 7.31 -14.17 -1.86
N ALA A 348 7.82 -12.93 -1.90
CA ALA A 348 8.66 -12.36 -0.85
C ALA A 348 7.94 -12.25 0.50
N GLY A 349 6.62 -12.08 0.48
CA GLY A 349 5.80 -11.96 1.68
C GLY A 349 4.50 -11.19 1.44
N ILE A 350 4.01 -10.58 2.51
CA ILE A 350 2.76 -9.79 2.51
C ILE A 350 3.09 -8.31 2.74
N MET A 351 2.36 -7.43 2.07
CA MET A 351 2.32 -6.00 2.30
C MET A 351 0.90 -5.60 2.75
N ILE A 352 0.79 -4.75 3.75
CA ILE A 352 -0.46 -4.36 4.41
C ILE A 352 -0.76 -2.89 4.15
N TRP A 353 -1.93 -2.58 3.62
CA TRP A 353 -2.49 -1.24 3.59
C TRP A 353 -3.78 -1.19 4.45
N ASP A 354 -3.85 -0.51 5.62
CA ASP A 354 -2.72 0.00 6.42
C ASP A 354 -2.81 -0.54 7.85
N LEU A 355 -1.73 -0.47 8.60
CA LEU A 355 -1.63 -1.05 9.95
C LEU A 355 -2.59 -0.42 10.96
N PHE A 356 -2.96 0.86 10.79
CA PHE A 356 -3.86 1.54 11.72
C PHE A 356 -5.33 1.15 11.53
N ALA A 357 -5.65 0.45 10.45
CA ALA A 357 -7.00 -0.01 10.16
C ALA A 357 -7.32 -1.36 10.81
N ASP A 358 -6.34 -2.05 11.42
CA ASP A 358 -6.52 -3.35 12.08
C ASP A 358 -6.97 -3.21 13.54
N ASP A 359 -7.71 -4.20 14.02
CA ASP A 359 -7.99 -4.43 15.44
C ASP A 359 -6.98 -5.42 16.08
N GLY A 360 -6.02 -5.91 15.30
CA GLY A 360 -5.01 -6.90 15.64
C GLY A 360 -5.33 -8.33 15.13
N SER A 361 -6.55 -8.60 14.71
CA SER A 361 -6.96 -9.94 14.27
C SER A 361 -6.46 -10.29 12.87
N LEU A 362 -6.41 -9.32 11.94
CA LEU A 362 -5.92 -9.54 10.58
C LEU A 362 -4.40 -9.76 10.57
N LEU A 363 -3.65 -8.95 11.32
CA LEU A 363 -2.21 -9.14 11.46
C LEU A 363 -1.88 -10.50 12.10
N ALA A 364 -2.64 -10.90 13.14
CA ALA A 364 -2.48 -12.21 13.75
C ALA A 364 -2.75 -13.37 12.76
N ALA A 365 -3.74 -13.23 11.88
CA ALA A 365 -4.07 -14.22 10.86
C ALA A 365 -2.95 -14.45 9.83
N LEU A 366 -2.14 -13.44 9.53
CA LEU A 366 -0.97 -13.59 8.65
C LEU A 366 0.04 -14.60 9.20
N ARG A 367 0.19 -14.70 10.51
CA ARG A 367 1.15 -15.61 11.17
C ARG A 367 0.81 -17.08 10.94
N THR A 368 -0.45 -17.43 10.89
CA THR A 368 -0.90 -18.80 10.65
C THR A 368 -0.62 -19.26 9.21
N GLY A 369 -0.54 -18.32 8.28
CA GLY A 369 -0.33 -18.61 6.85
C GLY A 369 1.11 -18.46 6.35
N THR A 370 1.93 -17.55 6.92
CA THR A 370 3.23 -17.16 6.30
C THR A 370 4.48 -17.76 6.94
N PHE A 371 4.47 -18.09 8.22
CA PHE A 371 5.69 -18.52 8.91
C PHE A 371 5.58 -19.94 9.44
N PRO A 372 6.56 -20.84 9.12
CA PRO A 372 6.75 -22.01 9.94
C PRO A 372 7.09 -21.53 11.35
N SER A 373 6.46 -22.09 12.36
CA SER A 373 6.91 -21.95 13.74
C SER A 373 8.42 -22.26 13.76
N GLN A 374 9.27 -21.26 14.02
CA GLN A 374 10.62 -21.57 14.45
C GLN A 374 10.46 -22.37 15.73
N LYS A 375 10.67 -23.67 15.64
CA LYS A 375 10.93 -24.47 16.81
C LYS A 375 12.16 -23.86 17.47
N SER A 376 11.97 -23.27 18.64
CA SER A 376 13.07 -22.97 19.55
C SER A 376 13.78 -24.29 19.85
N GLU A 377 14.97 -24.46 19.25
CA GLU A 377 15.99 -25.36 19.81
C GLU A 377 16.76 -24.62 20.90
#